data_18f896fd4e86495f585639caca6e88de
#
_entry.id   18f896fd4e86495f585639caca6e88de
#
_cell.length_a   1.000
_cell.length_b   1.000
_cell.length_c   1.000
_cell.angle_alpha   90.00
_cell.angle_beta   90.00
_cell.angle_gamma   90.00
#
_symmetry.space_group_name_H-M   'P 1'
#
loop_
_entity.id
_entity.type
_entity.pdbx_description
1 polymer ?
#
loop_
_entity_poly.entity_id
_entity_poly.type
_entity_poly.pdbx_seq_one_letter_code
_entity_poly.pdbx_strand_id
1 'polypeptide(L)'
;TRSGDIRYCEFAVTRIVYKGEDANLVSVRNITDRKQMEDELQQSLVKLENTIQNTLQAMAKIQEARDPYTTGHQLRVAALAQEIAKEMYLPEEWIRGIHVAALIHDIGKIYVPAEILSRPSKLTTSEFALVKTHPSVGYDILKTIEFPWPIADVVLQHHERLDGSGYPRGLKTGNILLEAQILAVADVVEAMSSHRPYRPAHSLDTTLEEISKNKGRLYEPDVVDSCLWLITGKGFKFN
;
A
#
# COMPACT_ATOMS: atom_id res chain seq x y z
N THR A 1 10.68 32.10 32.06
CA THR A 1 11.62 32.39 33.18
C THR A 1 12.30 33.71 32.94
N ARG A 2 13.05 34.24 33.94
CA ARG A 2 13.89 35.44 33.77
C ARG A 2 14.98 35.27 32.70
N SER A 3 15.35 33.99 32.39
CA SER A 3 16.29 33.62 31.33
C SER A 3 15.68 33.55 29.93
N GLY A 4 14.36 33.79 29.80
CA GLY A 4 13.66 33.62 28.52
C GLY A 4 13.22 32.19 28.19
N ASP A 5 13.57 31.20 29.01
CA ASP A 5 13.22 29.81 28.76
C ASP A 5 11.72 29.57 28.93
N ILE A 6 11.10 28.90 27.98
CA ILE A 6 9.70 28.48 28.04
C ILE A 6 9.60 27.29 28.98
N ARG A 7 8.65 27.35 29.93
CA ARG A 7 8.29 26.24 30.81
C ARG A 7 6.82 25.91 30.70
N TYR A 8 6.51 24.66 30.54
CA TYR A 8 5.15 24.15 30.58
C TYR A 8 4.77 23.80 32.01
N CYS A 9 3.66 24.34 32.49
CA CYS A 9 3.16 24.07 33.84
C CYS A 9 1.70 23.63 33.78
N GLU A 10 1.40 22.58 34.52
CA GLU A 10 0.04 22.11 34.79
C GLU A 10 -0.43 22.76 36.11
N PHE A 11 -1.64 23.30 36.07
CA PHE A 11 -2.25 23.93 37.23
C PHE A 11 -3.50 23.15 37.64
N ALA A 12 -3.62 22.83 38.94
CA ALA A 12 -4.84 22.33 39.53
C ALA A 12 -5.26 23.25 40.67
N VAL A 13 -6.53 23.62 40.70
CA VAL A 13 -7.12 24.46 41.75
C VAL A 13 -8.17 23.63 42.51
N THR A 14 -8.00 23.50 43.80
CA THR A 14 -8.93 22.81 44.69
C THR A 14 -9.41 23.76 45.76
N ARG A 15 -10.74 23.87 45.93
CA ARG A 15 -11.33 24.63 47.05
C ARG A 15 -11.15 23.85 48.36
N ILE A 16 -10.61 24.50 49.33
CA ILE A 16 -10.36 23.93 50.67
C ILE A 16 -10.86 24.88 51.74
N VAL A 17 -11.04 24.39 52.95
CA VAL A 17 -11.20 25.23 54.14
C VAL A 17 -9.87 25.29 54.88
N TYR A 18 -9.33 26.47 55.02
CA TYR A 18 -8.07 26.70 55.71
C TYR A 18 -8.28 27.69 56.85
N LYS A 19 -7.97 27.28 58.09
CA LYS A 19 -8.19 28.06 59.32
C LYS A 19 -9.61 28.58 59.51
N GLY A 20 -10.63 27.84 59.04
CA GLY A 20 -12.04 28.17 59.14
C GLY A 20 -12.57 29.07 58.01
N GLU A 21 -11.75 29.46 57.04
CA GLU A 21 -12.12 30.25 55.88
C GLU A 21 -12.00 29.48 54.57
N ASP A 22 -12.83 29.83 53.60
CA ASP A 22 -12.74 29.27 52.25
C ASP A 22 -11.45 29.77 51.56
N ALA A 23 -10.67 28.83 51.06
CA ALA A 23 -9.42 29.12 50.34
C ALA A 23 -9.27 28.25 49.08
N ASN A 24 -8.45 28.69 48.15
CA ASN A 24 -8.09 27.91 46.97
C ASN A 24 -6.65 27.37 47.13
N LEU A 25 -6.52 26.04 47.11
CA LEU A 25 -5.22 25.40 46.99
C LEU A 25 -4.85 25.33 45.52
N VAL A 26 -3.74 25.95 45.12
CA VAL A 26 -3.22 25.90 43.77
C VAL A 26 -2.00 25.00 43.76
N SER A 27 -2.10 23.89 43.02
CA SER A 27 -0.96 23.01 42.72
C SER A 27 -0.38 23.36 41.37
N VAL A 28 0.92 23.54 41.30
CA VAL A 28 1.65 23.86 40.09
C VAL A 28 2.69 22.77 39.85
N ARG A 29 2.57 22.04 38.75
CA ARG A 29 3.55 21.01 38.35
C ARG A 29 4.28 21.48 37.13
N ASN A 30 5.60 21.53 37.17
CA ASN A 30 6.40 21.71 35.95
C ASN A 30 6.36 20.41 35.12
N ILE A 31 5.88 20.48 33.89
CA ILE A 31 5.77 19.37 32.94
C ILE A 31 6.64 19.57 31.71
N THR A 32 7.63 20.47 31.78
CA THR A 32 8.49 20.83 30.65
C THR A 32 9.22 19.62 30.09
N ASP A 33 9.88 18.84 30.97
CA ASP A 33 10.64 17.65 30.54
C ASP A 33 9.73 16.62 29.90
N ARG A 34 8.51 16.42 30.45
CA ARG A 34 7.52 15.52 29.86
C ARG A 34 7.12 15.98 28.47
N LYS A 35 6.84 17.26 28.29
CA LYS A 35 6.47 17.84 26.99
C LYS A 35 7.60 17.73 25.96
N GLN A 36 8.84 17.98 26.39
CA GLN A 36 10.00 17.79 25.51
C GLN A 36 10.15 16.35 25.06
N MET A 37 10.02 15.38 26.00
CA MET A 37 10.07 13.94 25.63
C MET A 37 8.92 13.51 24.72
N GLU A 38 7.70 14.04 24.92
CA GLU A 38 6.55 13.81 24.04
C GLU A 38 6.85 14.34 22.62
N ASP A 39 7.39 15.53 22.51
CA ASP A 39 7.74 16.17 21.22
C ASP A 39 8.89 15.41 20.51
N GLU A 40 9.94 15.03 21.25
CA GLU A 40 11.04 14.22 20.72
C GLU A 40 10.59 12.84 20.22
N LEU A 41 9.69 12.19 20.97
CA LEU A 41 9.10 10.91 20.57
C LEU A 41 8.29 11.07 19.28
N GLN A 42 7.44 12.10 19.23
CA GLN A 42 6.63 12.39 18.04
C GLN A 42 7.50 12.66 16.80
N GLN A 43 8.56 13.45 16.94
CA GLN A 43 9.51 13.71 15.86
C GLN A 43 10.23 12.42 15.42
N SER A 44 10.59 11.56 16.37
CA SER A 44 11.24 10.28 16.07
C SER A 44 10.32 9.33 15.33
N LEU A 45 9.02 9.28 15.71
CA LEU A 45 8.01 8.48 14.99
C LEU A 45 7.83 8.95 13.56
N VAL A 46 7.67 10.27 13.34
CA VAL A 46 7.54 10.83 11.97
C VAL A 46 8.79 10.54 11.13
N LYS A 47 9.99 10.66 11.73
CA LYS A 47 11.24 10.34 11.03
C LYS A 47 11.32 8.86 10.66
N LEU A 48 10.89 7.96 11.55
CA LEU A 48 10.85 6.52 11.30
C LEU A 48 9.88 6.18 10.17
N GLU A 49 8.65 6.73 10.19
CA GLU A 49 7.66 6.55 9.13
C GLU A 49 8.20 7.00 7.77
N ASN A 50 8.79 8.19 7.71
CA ASN A 50 9.42 8.70 6.48
C ASN A 50 10.57 7.80 6.00
N THR A 51 11.36 7.26 6.92
CA THR A 51 12.46 6.34 6.57
C THR A 51 11.92 5.05 5.97
N ILE A 52 10.87 4.47 6.55
CA ILE A 52 10.21 3.27 6.02
C ILE A 52 9.65 3.54 4.62
N GLN A 53 8.93 4.64 4.42
CA GLN A 53 8.37 5.02 3.12
C GLN A 53 9.46 5.18 2.06
N ASN A 54 10.54 5.88 2.38
CA ASN A 54 11.67 6.06 1.46
C ASN A 54 12.36 4.73 1.14
N THR A 55 12.46 3.81 2.09
CA THR A 55 13.03 2.47 1.88
C THR A 55 12.17 1.66 0.93
N LEU A 56 10.83 1.65 1.11
CA LEU A 56 9.91 0.95 0.21
C LEU A 56 9.96 1.52 -1.22
N GLN A 57 10.04 2.84 -1.36
CA GLN A 57 10.21 3.48 -2.67
C GLN A 57 11.57 3.13 -3.31
N ALA A 58 12.63 3.03 -2.52
CA ALA A 58 13.92 2.59 -3.04
C ALA A 58 13.87 1.13 -3.52
N MET A 59 13.17 0.25 -2.79
CA MET A 59 12.93 -1.14 -3.22
C MET A 59 12.16 -1.21 -4.55
N ALA A 60 11.08 -0.42 -4.69
CA ALA A 60 10.34 -0.31 -5.95
C ALA A 60 11.25 0.13 -7.10
N LYS A 61 12.10 1.15 -6.90
CA LYS A 61 13.07 1.61 -7.92
C LYS A 61 14.11 0.55 -8.28
N ILE A 62 14.56 -0.28 -7.34
CA ILE A 62 15.48 -1.39 -7.63
C ILE A 62 14.80 -2.42 -8.54
N GLN A 63 13.52 -2.71 -8.32
CA GLN A 63 12.74 -3.60 -9.20
C GLN A 63 12.61 -3.00 -10.61
N GLU A 64 12.24 -1.73 -10.71
CA GLU A 64 12.11 -1.01 -11.97
C GLU A 64 13.44 -0.98 -12.77
N ALA A 65 14.59 -0.88 -12.08
CA ALA A 65 15.90 -0.92 -12.73
C ALA A 65 16.16 -2.25 -13.44
N ARG A 66 15.52 -3.35 -13.03
CA ARG A 66 15.62 -4.67 -13.67
C ARG A 66 14.55 -4.90 -14.74
N ASP A 67 13.43 -4.21 -14.65
CA ASP A 67 12.34 -4.23 -15.64
C ASP A 67 12.07 -2.79 -16.11
N PRO A 68 12.84 -2.27 -17.06
CA PRO A 68 12.81 -0.86 -17.48
C PRO A 68 11.44 -0.37 -17.96
N TYR A 69 10.55 -1.30 -18.30
CA TYR A 69 9.20 -0.99 -18.76
C TYR A 69 8.18 -0.82 -17.63
N THR A 70 8.61 -0.99 -16.40
CA THR A 70 7.76 -0.79 -15.22
C THR A 70 8.06 0.50 -14.47
N THR A 71 8.79 1.44 -15.09
CA THR A 71 9.10 2.73 -14.46
C THR A 71 7.83 3.43 -13.99
N GLY A 72 7.74 3.68 -12.67
CA GLY A 72 6.58 4.27 -12.01
C GLY A 72 5.36 3.35 -11.90
N HIS A 73 5.41 2.11 -12.40
CA HIS A 73 4.31 1.15 -12.33
C HIS A 73 3.86 0.92 -10.88
N GLN A 74 4.79 0.57 -9.99
CA GLN A 74 4.47 0.27 -8.60
C GLN A 74 3.81 1.45 -7.90
N LEU A 75 4.26 2.66 -8.17
CA LEU A 75 3.66 3.89 -7.62
C LEU A 75 2.25 4.12 -8.15
N ARG A 76 2.03 3.92 -9.45
CA ARG A 76 0.71 4.09 -10.06
C ARG A 76 -0.28 3.02 -9.61
N VAL A 77 0.16 1.76 -9.51
CA VAL A 77 -0.64 0.66 -8.93
C VAL A 77 -0.99 0.97 -7.48
N ALA A 78 -0.01 1.40 -6.67
CA ALA A 78 -0.25 1.74 -5.27
C ALA A 78 -1.24 2.91 -5.11
N ALA A 79 -1.13 3.94 -5.96
CA ALA A 79 -2.05 5.06 -5.96
C ALA A 79 -3.49 4.61 -6.30
N LEU A 80 -3.67 3.81 -7.36
CA LEU A 80 -5.00 3.33 -7.73
C LEU A 80 -5.57 2.37 -6.68
N ALA A 81 -4.78 1.42 -6.18
CA ALA A 81 -5.23 0.48 -5.14
C ALA A 81 -5.67 1.21 -3.86
N GLN A 82 -4.94 2.26 -3.46
CA GLN A 82 -5.28 3.09 -2.32
C GLN A 82 -6.60 3.85 -2.53
N GLU A 83 -6.81 4.43 -3.70
CA GLU A 83 -8.08 5.13 -4.01
C GLU A 83 -9.27 4.17 -4.11
N ILE A 84 -9.09 2.94 -4.66
CA ILE A 84 -10.12 1.89 -4.63
C ILE A 84 -10.47 1.55 -3.18
N ALA A 85 -9.48 1.33 -2.33
CA ALA A 85 -9.71 1.00 -0.91
C ALA A 85 -10.44 2.12 -0.16
N LYS A 86 -10.13 3.40 -0.44
CA LYS A 86 -10.86 4.56 0.10
C LYS A 86 -12.30 4.60 -0.39
N GLU A 87 -12.53 4.34 -1.68
CA GLU A 87 -13.88 4.32 -2.26
C GLU A 87 -14.76 3.22 -1.66
N MET A 88 -14.13 2.11 -1.28
CA MET A 88 -14.77 1.01 -0.55
C MET A 88 -14.93 1.29 0.96
N TYR A 89 -14.57 2.48 1.44
CA TYR A 89 -14.66 2.88 2.85
C TYR A 89 -13.89 1.94 3.80
N LEU A 90 -12.76 1.38 3.35
CA LEU A 90 -11.94 0.53 4.21
C LEU A 90 -11.25 1.35 5.32
N PRO A 91 -10.96 0.73 6.48
CA PRO A 91 -10.22 1.39 7.54
C PRO A 91 -8.83 1.88 7.06
N GLU A 92 -8.37 3.01 7.61
CA GLU A 92 -7.08 3.63 7.24
C GLU A 92 -5.89 2.67 7.38
N GLU A 93 -5.94 1.77 8.38
CA GLU A 93 -4.93 0.72 8.56
C GLU A 93 -4.85 -0.24 7.37
N TRP A 94 -6.00 -0.65 6.83
CA TRP A 94 -6.07 -1.51 5.64
C TRP A 94 -5.55 -0.80 4.40
N ILE A 95 -5.94 0.47 4.23
CA ILE A 95 -5.49 1.33 3.12
C ILE A 95 -3.96 1.43 3.13
N ARG A 96 -3.35 1.62 4.31
CA ARG A 96 -1.88 1.63 4.46
C ARG A 96 -1.25 0.29 4.09
N GLY A 97 -1.82 -0.81 4.55
CA GLY A 97 -1.35 -2.16 4.20
C GLY A 97 -1.39 -2.43 2.70
N ILE A 98 -2.50 -2.08 2.05
CA ILE A 98 -2.68 -2.22 0.59
C ILE A 98 -1.64 -1.37 -0.16
N HIS A 99 -1.41 -0.13 0.27
CA HIS A 99 -0.41 0.74 -0.34
C HIS A 99 1.01 0.13 -0.27
N VAL A 100 1.39 -0.37 0.91
CA VAL A 100 2.70 -1.03 1.10
C VAL A 100 2.82 -2.27 0.23
N ALA A 101 1.80 -3.15 0.23
CA ALA A 101 1.80 -4.35 -0.60
C ALA A 101 1.93 -4.00 -2.09
N ALA A 102 1.22 -2.98 -2.56
CA ALA A 102 1.25 -2.54 -3.95
C ALA A 102 2.63 -2.00 -4.38
N LEU A 103 3.35 -1.30 -3.50
CA LEU A 103 4.70 -0.81 -3.80
C LEU A 103 5.71 -1.93 -4.03
N ILE A 104 5.52 -3.09 -3.39
CA ILE A 104 6.51 -4.18 -3.39
C ILE A 104 5.96 -5.51 -3.92
N HIS A 105 4.76 -5.51 -4.54
CA HIS A 105 4.10 -6.76 -4.98
C HIS A 105 4.94 -7.60 -5.93
N ASP A 106 5.75 -6.96 -6.73
CA ASP A 106 6.59 -7.55 -7.75
C ASP A 106 8.02 -7.90 -7.26
N ILE A 107 8.33 -7.77 -5.95
CA ILE A 107 9.69 -7.95 -5.43
C ILE A 107 10.31 -9.29 -5.82
N GLY A 108 9.51 -10.31 -5.97
CA GLY A 108 9.97 -11.64 -6.38
C GLY A 108 10.50 -11.71 -7.81
N LYS A 109 10.23 -10.73 -8.67
CA LYS A 109 10.81 -10.65 -10.02
C LYS A 109 12.34 -10.54 -10.01
N ILE A 110 12.93 -10.25 -8.85
CA ILE A 110 14.39 -10.25 -8.70
C ILE A 110 15.04 -11.60 -9.08
N TYR A 111 14.29 -12.70 -8.99
CA TYR A 111 14.74 -14.04 -9.38
C TYR A 111 14.56 -14.34 -10.87
N VAL A 112 13.83 -13.49 -11.60
CA VAL A 112 13.64 -13.67 -13.04
C VAL A 112 14.80 -12.98 -13.77
N PRO A 113 15.47 -13.66 -14.74
CA PRO A 113 16.50 -13.02 -15.57
C PRO A 113 15.98 -11.76 -16.27
N ALA A 114 16.77 -10.70 -16.27
CA ALA A 114 16.38 -9.43 -16.86
C ALA A 114 16.09 -9.54 -18.36
N GLU A 115 16.78 -10.45 -19.06
CA GLU A 115 16.60 -10.75 -20.48
C GLU A 115 15.21 -11.30 -20.80
N ILE A 116 14.58 -11.99 -19.82
CA ILE A 116 13.19 -12.46 -19.94
C ILE A 116 12.22 -11.31 -19.72
N LEU A 117 12.45 -10.48 -18.67
CA LEU A 117 11.58 -9.35 -18.34
C LEU A 117 11.59 -8.28 -19.44
N SER A 118 12.75 -8.01 -20.04
CA SER A 118 12.93 -6.97 -21.08
C SER A 118 12.71 -7.46 -22.53
N ARG A 119 12.29 -8.72 -22.70
CA ARG A 119 12.11 -9.29 -24.04
C ARG A 119 11.03 -8.55 -24.84
N PRO A 120 11.31 -8.11 -26.07
CA PRO A 120 10.34 -7.39 -26.91
C PRO A 120 9.33 -8.30 -27.62
N SER A 121 9.43 -9.63 -27.44
CA SER A 121 8.55 -10.64 -28.02
C SER A 121 7.76 -11.38 -26.95
N LYS A 122 6.72 -12.11 -27.36
CA LYS A 122 5.98 -12.98 -26.44
C LYS A 122 6.92 -14.00 -25.79
N LEU A 123 6.73 -14.21 -24.50
CA LEU A 123 7.46 -15.21 -23.73
C LEU A 123 7.04 -16.62 -24.17
N THR A 124 7.99 -17.55 -24.17
CA THR A 124 7.68 -18.98 -24.28
C THR A 124 6.93 -19.47 -23.05
N THR A 125 6.31 -20.65 -23.14
CA THR A 125 5.60 -21.25 -22.01
C THR A 125 6.51 -21.44 -20.79
N SER A 126 7.76 -21.86 -21.00
CA SER A 126 8.75 -22.06 -19.92
C SER A 126 9.16 -20.74 -19.26
N GLU A 127 9.40 -19.70 -20.06
CA GLU A 127 9.74 -18.37 -19.54
C GLU A 127 8.57 -17.75 -18.77
N PHE A 128 7.35 -17.90 -19.28
CA PHE A 128 6.16 -17.43 -18.57
C PHE A 128 5.94 -18.21 -17.27
N ALA A 129 6.21 -19.53 -17.26
CA ALA A 129 6.17 -20.33 -16.04
C ALA A 129 7.18 -19.82 -15.00
N LEU A 130 8.39 -19.40 -15.44
CA LEU A 130 9.36 -18.78 -14.55
C LEU A 130 8.87 -17.42 -14.02
N VAL A 131 8.30 -16.57 -14.85
CA VAL A 131 7.71 -15.30 -14.38
C VAL A 131 6.63 -15.54 -13.33
N LYS A 132 5.79 -16.56 -13.51
CA LYS A 132 4.72 -16.92 -12.54
C LYS A 132 5.22 -17.33 -11.16
N THR A 133 6.52 -17.54 -10.97
CA THR A 133 7.07 -17.86 -9.65
C THR A 133 7.22 -16.63 -8.75
N HIS A 134 7.21 -15.39 -9.31
CA HIS A 134 7.50 -14.19 -8.54
C HIS A 134 6.59 -13.96 -7.33
N PRO A 135 5.27 -14.31 -7.31
CA PRO A 135 4.47 -14.12 -6.11
C PRO A 135 4.95 -15.02 -4.96
N SER A 136 5.34 -16.26 -5.27
CA SER A 136 5.88 -17.19 -4.27
C SER A 136 7.23 -16.74 -3.75
N VAL A 137 8.12 -16.29 -4.64
CA VAL A 137 9.43 -15.73 -4.25
C VAL A 137 9.24 -14.46 -3.42
N GLY A 138 8.33 -13.57 -3.83
CA GLY A 138 7.98 -12.37 -3.07
C GLY A 138 7.48 -12.71 -1.67
N TYR A 139 6.59 -13.69 -1.55
CA TYR A 139 6.14 -14.22 -0.26
C TYR A 139 7.32 -14.69 0.60
N ASP A 140 8.21 -15.50 0.04
CA ASP A 140 9.36 -16.04 0.78
C ASP A 140 10.31 -14.95 1.29
N ILE A 141 10.48 -13.88 0.54
CA ILE A 141 11.26 -12.71 0.96
C ILE A 141 10.54 -11.96 2.08
N LEU A 142 9.23 -11.69 1.92
CA LEU A 142 8.50 -10.78 2.79
C LEU A 142 7.99 -11.42 4.08
N LYS A 143 7.76 -12.74 4.11
CA LYS A 143 7.27 -13.46 5.31
C LYS A 143 8.24 -13.39 6.51
N THR A 144 9.50 -13.00 6.27
CA THR A 144 10.50 -12.82 7.34
C THR A 144 10.40 -11.47 8.04
N ILE A 145 9.60 -10.55 7.50
CA ILE A 145 9.42 -9.19 8.02
C ILE A 145 8.09 -9.16 8.80
N GLU A 146 8.15 -8.71 10.05
CA GLU A 146 6.96 -8.55 10.89
C GLU A 146 6.20 -7.27 10.50
N PHE A 147 5.39 -7.35 9.45
CA PHE A 147 4.47 -6.29 9.09
C PHE A 147 3.22 -6.33 9.98
N PRO A 148 2.59 -5.19 10.31
CA PRO A 148 1.29 -5.18 11.00
C PRO A 148 0.13 -5.63 10.08
N TRP A 149 0.39 -5.86 8.81
CA TRP A 149 -0.56 -6.28 7.77
C TRP A 149 -0.09 -7.55 7.07
N PRO A 150 -0.96 -8.33 6.45
CA PRO A 150 -0.61 -9.59 5.78
C PRO A 150 0.08 -9.38 4.42
N ILE A 151 1.13 -8.52 4.37
CA ILE A 151 1.78 -8.10 3.13
C ILE A 151 2.26 -9.28 2.30
N ALA A 152 2.91 -10.26 2.93
CA ALA A 152 3.44 -11.42 2.24
C ALA A 152 2.31 -12.23 1.55
N ASP A 153 1.17 -12.43 2.25
CA ASP A 153 0.04 -13.15 1.68
C ASP A 153 -0.66 -12.36 0.58
N VAL A 154 -0.77 -11.04 0.70
CA VAL A 154 -1.30 -10.18 -0.37
C VAL A 154 -0.43 -10.28 -1.61
N VAL A 155 0.90 -10.21 -1.46
CA VAL A 155 1.85 -10.38 -2.57
C VAL A 155 1.76 -11.78 -3.18
N LEU A 156 1.58 -12.83 -2.37
CA LEU A 156 1.39 -14.18 -2.88
C LEU A 156 0.14 -14.32 -3.75
N GLN A 157 -0.94 -13.59 -3.40
CA GLN A 157 -2.28 -13.80 -3.97
C GLN A 157 -2.67 -12.80 -5.08
N HIS A 158 -1.88 -11.77 -5.36
CA HIS A 158 -2.29 -10.69 -6.28
C HIS A 158 -2.56 -11.15 -7.73
N HIS A 159 -2.08 -12.30 -8.11
CA HIS A 159 -2.40 -12.94 -9.41
C HIS A 159 -3.43 -14.07 -9.32
N GLU A 160 -4.01 -14.31 -8.15
CA GLU A 160 -5.15 -15.20 -8.04
C GLU A 160 -6.39 -14.60 -8.71
N ARG A 161 -7.31 -15.48 -9.11
CA ARG A 161 -8.57 -15.09 -9.78
C ARG A 161 -9.72 -15.85 -9.14
N LEU A 162 -10.90 -15.22 -9.05
CA LEU A 162 -12.07 -15.77 -8.34
C LEU A 162 -12.49 -17.16 -8.85
N ASP A 163 -12.29 -17.44 -10.15
CA ASP A 163 -12.61 -18.72 -10.76
C ASP A 163 -11.54 -19.81 -10.55
N GLY A 164 -10.43 -19.48 -9.91
CA GLY A 164 -9.30 -20.40 -9.68
C GLY A 164 -8.33 -20.52 -10.86
N SER A 165 -8.50 -19.72 -11.91
CA SER A 165 -7.57 -19.70 -13.06
C SER A 165 -6.27 -18.93 -12.78
N GLY A 166 -6.18 -18.27 -11.63
CA GLY A 166 -5.00 -17.54 -11.20
C GLY A 166 -3.84 -18.41 -10.76
N TYR A 167 -2.82 -17.79 -10.22
CA TYR A 167 -1.62 -18.44 -9.71
C TYR A 167 -1.07 -17.69 -8.48
N PRO A 168 -0.24 -18.32 -7.61
CA PRO A 168 0.39 -19.66 -7.78
C PRO A 168 -0.43 -20.82 -7.24
N ARG A 169 -1.48 -20.57 -6.45
CA ARG A 169 -2.23 -21.61 -5.72
C ARG A 169 -3.55 -21.99 -6.37
N GLY A 170 -4.05 -21.18 -7.32
CA GLY A 170 -5.36 -21.37 -7.94
C GLY A 170 -6.50 -21.20 -6.93
N LEU A 171 -6.38 -20.23 -6.04
CA LEU A 171 -7.40 -19.93 -5.03
C LEU A 171 -8.69 -19.48 -5.70
N LYS A 172 -9.83 -19.79 -5.07
CA LYS A 172 -11.17 -19.39 -5.55
C LYS A 172 -11.81 -18.37 -4.60
N THR A 173 -12.93 -17.85 -5.04
CA THR A 173 -13.79 -16.97 -4.25
C THR A 173 -13.86 -17.40 -2.78
N GLY A 174 -13.74 -16.44 -1.85
CA GLY A 174 -13.75 -16.67 -0.42
C GLY A 174 -12.41 -17.07 0.21
N ASN A 175 -11.39 -17.42 -0.60
CA ASN A 175 -10.05 -17.79 -0.12
C ASN A 175 -8.96 -16.78 -0.53
N ILE A 176 -9.32 -15.72 -1.25
CA ILE A 176 -8.42 -14.67 -1.69
C ILE A 176 -8.65 -13.45 -0.78
N LEU A 177 -7.58 -12.90 -0.20
CA LEU A 177 -7.66 -11.69 0.61
C LEU A 177 -8.22 -10.52 -0.19
N LEU A 178 -9.06 -9.69 0.44
CA LEU A 178 -9.65 -8.52 -0.22
C LEU A 178 -8.57 -7.55 -0.71
N GLU A 179 -7.52 -7.36 0.07
CA GLU A 179 -6.36 -6.53 -0.28
C GLU A 179 -5.67 -7.03 -1.56
N ALA A 180 -5.54 -8.36 -1.71
CA ALA A 180 -4.98 -8.95 -2.92
C ALA A 180 -5.92 -8.78 -4.13
N GLN A 181 -7.23 -8.82 -3.92
CA GLN A 181 -8.23 -8.58 -4.97
C GLN A 181 -8.21 -7.12 -5.44
N ILE A 182 -8.07 -6.17 -4.52
CA ILE A 182 -7.90 -4.74 -4.83
C ILE A 182 -6.61 -4.54 -5.64
N LEU A 183 -5.51 -5.10 -5.17
CA LEU A 183 -4.22 -5.03 -5.86
C LEU A 183 -4.30 -5.66 -7.26
N ALA A 184 -4.97 -6.81 -7.42
CA ALA A 184 -5.14 -7.50 -8.69
C ALA A 184 -5.87 -6.65 -9.75
N VAL A 185 -6.90 -5.89 -9.36
CA VAL A 185 -7.62 -4.98 -10.26
C VAL A 185 -6.74 -3.77 -10.60
N ALA A 186 -6.11 -3.15 -9.60
CA ALA A 186 -5.24 -1.99 -9.81
C ALA A 186 -4.05 -2.31 -10.73
N ASP A 187 -3.40 -3.47 -10.53
CA ASP A 187 -2.30 -3.95 -11.37
C ASP A 187 -2.74 -4.17 -12.82
N VAL A 188 -3.86 -4.86 -13.04
CA VAL A 188 -4.38 -5.10 -14.40
C VAL A 188 -4.72 -3.80 -15.11
N VAL A 189 -5.39 -2.87 -14.43
CA VAL A 189 -5.79 -1.59 -15.02
C VAL A 189 -4.55 -0.76 -15.38
N GLU A 190 -3.57 -0.68 -14.51
CA GLU A 190 -2.33 0.03 -14.80
C GLU A 190 -1.54 -0.65 -15.92
N ALA A 191 -1.36 -1.98 -15.82
CA ALA A 191 -0.61 -2.75 -16.81
C ALA A 191 -1.22 -2.67 -18.22
N MET A 192 -2.55 -2.63 -18.35
CA MET A 192 -3.21 -2.47 -19.64
C MET A 192 -3.11 -1.04 -20.17
N SER A 193 -3.17 -0.05 -19.31
CA SER A 193 -3.12 1.37 -19.68
C SER A 193 -1.69 1.87 -19.95
N SER A 194 -0.66 1.08 -19.63
CA SER A 194 0.74 1.44 -19.82
C SER A 194 1.37 0.73 -21.03
N HIS A 195 2.38 1.38 -21.63
CA HIS A 195 3.20 0.78 -22.69
C HIS A 195 4.03 -0.38 -22.15
N ARG A 196 4.08 -1.49 -22.91
CA ARG A 196 4.93 -2.65 -22.64
C ARG A 196 5.79 -2.96 -23.87
N PRO A 197 6.96 -3.63 -23.75
CA PRO A 197 7.89 -3.87 -24.87
C PRO A 197 7.27 -4.54 -26.07
N TYR A 198 6.32 -5.41 -25.81
CA TYR A 198 5.65 -6.27 -26.79
C TYR A 198 4.23 -5.78 -27.15
N ARG A 199 3.78 -4.63 -26.57
CA ARG A 199 2.41 -4.17 -26.73
C ARG A 199 2.28 -2.66 -26.43
N PRO A 200 1.67 -1.85 -27.31
CA PRO A 200 1.26 -0.50 -26.99
C PRO A 200 0.24 -0.48 -25.83
N ALA A 201 0.11 0.65 -25.14
CA ALA A 201 -0.96 0.86 -24.18
C ALA A 201 -2.32 0.62 -24.85
N HIS A 202 -3.21 -0.07 -24.18
CA HIS A 202 -4.62 -0.11 -24.59
C HIS A 202 -5.30 1.22 -24.27
N SER A 203 -6.40 1.49 -24.99
CA SER A 203 -7.25 2.62 -24.61
C SER A 203 -7.84 2.38 -23.21
N LEU A 204 -8.16 3.46 -22.54
CA LEU A 204 -8.83 3.38 -21.23
C LEU A 204 -10.13 2.58 -21.35
N ASP A 205 -10.92 2.83 -22.40
CA ASP A 205 -12.19 2.13 -22.64
C ASP A 205 -11.99 0.61 -22.73
N THR A 206 -10.99 0.15 -23.50
CA THR A 206 -10.65 -1.28 -23.62
C THR A 206 -10.25 -1.88 -22.26
N THR A 207 -9.53 -1.11 -21.45
CA THR A 207 -9.11 -1.56 -20.10
C THR A 207 -10.30 -1.69 -19.16
N LEU A 208 -11.20 -0.71 -19.16
CA LEU A 208 -12.42 -0.74 -18.34
C LEU A 208 -13.39 -1.83 -18.80
N GLU A 209 -13.49 -2.07 -20.11
CA GLU A 209 -14.28 -3.17 -20.66
C GLU A 209 -13.77 -4.53 -20.20
N GLU A 210 -12.45 -4.74 -20.15
CA GLU A 210 -11.83 -5.99 -19.66
C GLU A 210 -12.22 -6.29 -18.22
N ILE A 211 -12.06 -5.33 -17.30
CA ILE A 211 -12.39 -5.56 -15.89
C ILE A 211 -13.91 -5.70 -15.68
N SER A 212 -14.72 -4.92 -16.42
CA SER A 212 -16.19 -4.99 -16.36
C SER A 212 -16.73 -6.34 -16.85
N LYS A 213 -16.23 -6.84 -18.00
CA LYS A 213 -16.62 -8.13 -18.57
C LYS A 213 -16.27 -9.32 -17.68
N ASN A 214 -15.19 -9.20 -16.91
CA ASN A 214 -14.69 -10.26 -16.04
C ASN A 214 -15.09 -10.07 -14.56
N LYS A 215 -15.93 -9.08 -14.27
CA LYS A 215 -16.51 -8.83 -12.94
C LYS A 215 -17.29 -10.06 -12.46
N GLY A 216 -17.05 -10.47 -11.21
CA GLY A 216 -17.67 -11.65 -10.59
C GLY A 216 -17.13 -12.99 -11.10
N ARG A 217 -16.30 -13.00 -12.15
CA ARG A 217 -15.64 -14.21 -12.66
C ARG A 217 -14.14 -14.24 -12.31
N LEU A 218 -13.41 -13.21 -12.69
CA LEU A 218 -11.98 -13.06 -12.40
C LEU A 218 -11.72 -12.09 -11.26
N TYR A 219 -12.55 -11.05 -11.14
CA TYR A 219 -12.36 -9.94 -10.23
C TYR A 219 -13.55 -9.75 -9.31
N GLU A 220 -13.29 -9.30 -8.08
CA GLU A 220 -14.30 -9.02 -7.08
C GLU A 220 -15.25 -7.90 -7.55
N PRO A 221 -16.56 -8.11 -7.50
CA PRO A 221 -17.54 -7.15 -8.02
C PRO A 221 -17.41 -5.75 -7.42
N ASP A 222 -17.32 -5.64 -6.09
CA ASP A 222 -17.27 -4.35 -5.39
C ASP A 222 -15.96 -3.60 -5.68
N VAL A 223 -14.85 -4.32 -5.87
CA VAL A 223 -13.57 -3.74 -6.26
C VAL A 223 -13.63 -3.17 -7.67
N VAL A 224 -14.23 -3.93 -8.61
CA VAL A 224 -14.41 -3.48 -10.00
C VAL A 224 -15.31 -2.26 -10.05
N ASP A 225 -16.45 -2.25 -9.33
CA ASP A 225 -17.37 -1.12 -9.32
C ASP A 225 -16.72 0.15 -8.76
N SER A 226 -15.97 0.01 -7.67
CA SER A 226 -15.22 1.12 -7.09
C SER A 226 -14.16 1.67 -8.06
N CYS A 227 -13.43 0.79 -8.75
CA CYS A 227 -12.45 1.18 -9.75
C CYS A 227 -13.10 1.91 -10.95
N LEU A 228 -14.19 1.38 -11.48
CA LEU A 228 -14.94 2.00 -12.59
C LEU A 228 -15.45 3.38 -12.18
N TRP A 229 -16.04 3.51 -11.00
CA TRP A 229 -16.52 4.78 -10.47
C TRP A 229 -15.42 5.82 -10.28
N LEU A 230 -14.26 5.42 -9.76
CA LEU A 230 -13.11 6.31 -9.62
C LEU A 230 -12.66 6.89 -10.96
N ILE A 231 -12.58 6.06 -11.97
CA ILE A 231 -12.07 6.48 -13.29
C ILE A 231 -13.12 7.27 -14.07
N THR A 232 -14.36 6.77 -14.15
CA THR A 232 -15.39 7.38 -15.00
C THR A 232 -16.19 8.48 -14.30
N GLY A 233 -16.42 8.35 -12.97
CA GLY A 233 -17.22 9.27 -12.19
C GLY A 233 -16.40 10.38 -11.54
N LYS A 234 -15.25 10.03 -10.94
CA LYS A 234 -14.37 11.00 -10.25
C LYS A 234 -13.21 11.51 -11.11
N GLY A 235 -13.01 10.93 -12.30
CA GLY A 235 -11.98 11.38 -13.22
C GLY A 235 -10.55 11.07 -12.76
N PHE A 236 -10.34 9.99 -12.01
CA PHE A 236 -9.01 9.53 -11.61
C PHE A 236 -8.11 9.34 -12.83
N LYS A 237 -6.88 9.85 -12.74
CA LYS A 237 -5.85 9.70 -13.78
C LYS A 237 -4.54 9.29 -13.10
N PHE A 238 -3.80 8.44 -13.78
CA PHE A 238 -2.41 8.18 -13.41
C PHE A 238 -1.55 9.43 -13.65
N ASN A 239 -0.79 9.82 -12.63
CA ASN A 239 0.20 10.90 -12.71
C ASN A 239 1.55 10.35 -13.18
#